data_a6046eb672e408b3b60c105e19c90c5e
#
_entry.id   a6046eb672e408b3b60c105e19c90c5e
#
_cell.length_a   1.000
_cell.length_b   1.000
_cell.length_c   1.000
_cell.angle_alpha   90.00
_cell.angle_beta   90.00
_cell.angle_gamma   90.00
#
_symmetry.space_group_name_H-M   'P 1'
#
loop_
_entity.id
_entity.type
_entity.pdbx_description
1 polymer ?
#
loop_
_entity_poly.entity_id
_entity_poly.type
_entity_poly.pdbx_seq_one_letter_code
_entity_poly.pdbx_strand_id
1 'polypeptide(L)'
;AAVGDNQIMLWQGKSIYFSQPHRQHAFDQSQEYRLMYNVLRAEEVTSPIEGNVHHTILALTDGLHYIINTKQEAVSIQEVEVKAPAYNGEAVCVAEHIMFFVSPNGLYEFTEQGVKLITGQFFTEREWLEYAGEETRIAFWDDKIHGVGRRNWIMNFSDDDRRDPSFVV
;
A
#
# COMPACT_ATOMS: atom_id res chain seq x y z
N ALA A 1 11.67 -3.18 5.67
CA ALA A 1 10.64 -4.12 6.12
C ALA A 1 11.16 -5.56 6.09
N ALA A 2 10.68 -6.42 6.96
CA ALA A 2 10.92 -7.86 6.88
C ALA A 2 9.96 -8.47 5.86
N VAL A 3 10.46 -9.39 5.06
CA VAL A 3 9.66 -10.14 4.08
C VAL A 3 9.91 -11.64 4.23
N GLY A 4 9.12 -12.47 3.55
CA GLY A 4 9.28 -13.92 3.63
C GLY A 4 10.71 -14.42 3.38
N ASP A 5 10.99 -15.67 3.74
CA ASP A 5 12.31 -16.30 3.63
C ASP A 5 13.43 -15.63 4.44
N ASN A 6 13.09 -14.95 5.54
CA ASN A 6 14.04 -14.21 6.38
C ASN A 6 14.88 -13.18 5.60
N GLN A 7 14.28 -12.51 4.64
CA GLN A 7 14.88 -11.41 3.91
C GLN A 7 14.50 -10.06 4.52
N ILE A 8 15.32 -9.06 4.30
CA ILE A 8 15.00 -7.65 4.54
C ILE A 8 14.78 -6.98 3.20
N MET A 9 13.71 -6.24 3.10
CA MET A 9 13.41 -5.35 1.99
C MET A 9 13.69 -3.91 2.40
N LEU A 10 14.43 -3.21 1.56
CA LEU A 10 14.72 -1.78 1.66
C LEU A 10 14.32 -1.10 0.38
N TRP A 11 13.99 0.19 0.46
CA TRP A 11 13.76 1.00 -0.74
C TRP A 11 14.40 2.37 -0.60
N GLN A 12 14.87 2.88 -1.72
CA GLN A 12 15.45 4.21 -1.82
C GLN A 12 15.22 4.77 -3.23
N GLY A 13 14.62 5.94 -3.32
CA GLY A 13 14.28 6.54 -4.60
C GLY A 13 13.40 5.59 -5.41
N LYS A 14 13.87 5.19 -6.58
CA LYS A 14 13.14 4.31 -7.51
C LYS A 14 13.47 2.83 -7.37
N SER A 15 14.31 2.45 -6.41
CA SER A 15 14.80 1.09 -6.27
C SER A 15 14.29 0.41 -5.02
N ILE A 16 14.02 -0.88 -5.15
CA ILE A 16 13.74 -1.82 -4.05
C ILE A 16 14.87 -2.84 -4.04
N TYR A 17 15.39 -3.10 -2.86
CA TYR A 17 16.50 -4.01 -2.60
C TYR A 17 16.05 -5.13 -1.69
N PHE A 18 16.48 -6.36 -1.99
CA PHE A 18 16.27 -7.50 -1.12
C PHE A 18 17.62 -8.01 -0.62
N SER A 19 17.69 -8.37 0.66
CA SER A 19 18.83 -9.12 1.18
C SER A 19 18.80 -10.54 0.63
N GLN A 20 19.95 -11.23 0.70
CA GLN A 20 19.95 -12.66 0.43
C GLN A 20 19.09 -13.42 1.45
N PRO A 21 18.42 -14.52 1.04
CA PRO A 21 17.68 -15.36 1.96
C PRO A 21 18.57 -15.81 3.11
N HIS A 22 18.06 -15.73 4.35
CA HIS A 22 18.79 -16.06 5.59
C HIS A 22 20.10 -15.29 5.83
N ARG A 23 20.40 -14.26 5.03
CA ARG A 23 21.57 -13.37 5.19
C ARG A 23 21.13 -11.92 5.13
N GLN A 24 20.47 -11.47 6.17
CA GLN A 24 19.80 -10.16 6.25
C GLN A 24 20.74 -8.94 6.06
N HIS A 25 22.04 -9.12 6.23
CA HIS A 25 23.05 -8.07 6.03
C HIS A 25 23.69 -8.08 4.63
N ALA A 26 23.39 -9.08 3.81
CA ALA A 26 23.99 -9.26 2.50
C ALA A 26 23.04 -8.82 1.39
N PHE A 27 23.31 -7.68 0.79
CA PHE A 27 22.60 -7.15 -0.38
C PHE A 27 23.50 -7.29 -1.61
N ASP A 28 22.94 -7.90 -2.65
CA ASP A 28 23.60 -8.06 -3.95
C ASP A 28 22.91 -7.15 -4.96
N GLN A 29 23.66 -6.61 -5.92
CA GLN A 29 23.10 -5.81 -7.00
C GLN A 29 22.08 -6.57 -7.86
N SER A 30 22.21 -7.89 -7.95
CA SER A 30 21.22 -8.75 -8.61
C SER A 30 19.86 -8.79 -7.92
N GLN A 31 19.79 -8.33 -6.69
CA GLN A 31 18.57 -8.23 -5.88
C GLN A 31 18.02 -6.79 -5.83
N GLU A 32 18.47 -5.92 -6.74
CA GLU A 32 17.92 -4.59 -6.95
C GLU A 32 16.87 -4.62 -8.06
N TYR A 33 15.69 -4.08 -7.78
CA TYR A 33 14.62 -3.89 -8.76
C TYR A 33 14.31 -2.41 -8.90
N ARG A 34 14.53 -1.85 -10.07
CA ARG A 34 14.33 -0.44 -10.35
C ARG A 34 12.98 -0.20 -11.00
N LEU A 35 12.20 0.66 -10.38
CA LEU A 35 10.87 1.10 -10.84
C LEU A 35 10.97 2.43 -11.61
N MET A 36 9.87 2.85 -12.20
CA MET A 36 9.83 4.12 -12.93
C MET A 36 9.63 5.32 -11.99
N TYR A 37 8.93 5.13 -10.87
CA TYR A 37 8.57 6.16 -9.90
C TYR A 37 9.26 5.96 -8.56
N ASN A 38 9.32 7.02 -7.73
CA ASN A 38 9.90 6.92 -6.40
C ASN A 38 9.01 6.11 -5.48
N VAL A 39 9.59 5.17 -4.78
CA VAL A 39 8.91 4.32 -3.80
C VAL A 39 8.72 5.11 -2.50
N LEU A 40 7.48 5.29 -2.09
CA LEU A 40 7.11 5.94 -0.84
C LEU A 40 6.96 4.93 0.29
N ARG A 41 6.40 3.76 -0.02
CA ARG A 41 6.22 2.65 0.90
C ARG A 41 6.21 1.33 0.13
N ALA A 42 6.80 0.30 0.71
CA ALA A 42 6.66 -1.06 0.20
C ALA A 42 6.43 -2.02 1.37
N GLU A 43 5.44 -2.90 1.24
CA GLU A 43 5.06 -3.86 2.27
C GLU A 43 4.75 -5.22 1.63
N GLU A 44 5.13 -6.29 2.31
CA GLU A 44 4.68 -7.62 1.97
C GLU A 44 3.28 -7.84 2.56
N VAL A 45 2.35 -8.21 1.72
CA VAL A 45 1.01 -8.63 2.12
C VAL A 45 0.84 -10.12 1.85
N THR A 46 0.07 -10.77 2.70
CA THR A 46 -0.22 -12.19 2.57
C THR A 46 -1.72 -12.36 2.35
N SER A 47 -2.10 -13.09 1.33
CA SER A 47 -3.51 -13.44 1.11
C SER A 47 -3.69 -14.94 1.00
N PRO A 48 -4.76 -15.49 1.59
CA PRO A 48 -5.13 -16.88 1.39
C PRO A 48 -5.87 -17.03 0.05
N ILE A 49 -5.26 -17.70 -0.91
CA ILE A 49 -5.91 -18.05 -2.17
C ILE A 49 -5.89 -19.56 -2.30
N GLU A 50 -7.06 -20.18 -2.45
CA GLU A 50 -7.23 -21.64 -2.65
C GLU A 50 -6.46 -22.50 -1.61
N GLY A 51 -6.43 -22.05 -0.34
CA GLY A 51 -5.76 -22.77 0.75
C GLY A 51 -4.24 -22.58 0.83
N ASN A 52 -3.64 -21.83 -0.09
CA ASN A 52 -2.24 -21.44 -0.05
C ASN A 52 -2.07 -19.99 0.40
N VAL A 53 -0.98 -19.71 1.10
CA VAL A 53 -0.62 -18.35 1.47
C VAL A 53 0.24 -17.75 0.35
N HIS A 54 -0.29 -16.74 -0.32
CA HIS A 54 0.43 -15.95 -1.30
C HIS A 54 1.11 -14.76 -0.62
N HIS A 55 2.36 -14.54 -0.95
CA HIS A 55 3.14 -13.41 -0.50
C HIS A 55 3.40 -12.47 -1.67
N THR A 56 2.92 -11.27 -1.55
CA THR A 56 2.99 -10.25 -2.60
C THR A 56 3.52 -8.96 -2.00
N ILE A 57 4.43 -8.30 -2.69
CA ILE A 57 4.91 -6.99 -2.28
C ILE A 57 4.09 -5.93 -3.02
N LEU A 58 3.49 -5.03 -2.27
CA LEU A 58 2.81 -3.86 -2.78
C LEU A 58 3.74 -2.66 -2.63
N ALA A 59 4.15 -2.09 -3.75
CA ALA A 59 5.00 -0.91 -3.80
C ALA A 59 4.19 0.33 -4.17
N LEU A 60 4.01 1.20 -3.18
CA LEU A 60 3.35 2.48 -3.32
C LEU A 60 4.37 3.52 -3.78
N THR A 61 4.02 4.31 -4.78
CA THR A 61 4.91 5.30 -5.37
C THR A 61 4.26 6.69 -5.48
N ASP A 62 5.05 7.66 -5.89
CA ASP A 62 4.57 9.00 -6.26
C ASP A 62 3.95 9.08 -7.67
N GLY A 63 3.76 7.94 -8.31
CA GLY A 63 3.12 7.81 -9.62
C GLY A 63 2.23 6.58 -9.71
N LEU A 64 2.56 5.64 -10.60
CA LEU A 64 1.86 4.37 -10.70
C LEU A 64 2.43 3.36 -9.71
N HIS A 65 1.58 2.54 -9.11
CA HIS A 65 1.97 1.57 -8.10
C HIS A 65 2.32 0.22 -8.73
N TYR A 66 3.03 -0.63 -7.98
CA TYR A 66 3.51 -1.90 -8.48
C TYR A 66 3.14 -3.06 -7.56
N ILE A 67 2.77 -4.17 -8.18
CA ILE A 67 2.58 -5.47 -7.53
C ILE A 67 3.79 -6.33 -7.91
N ILE A 68 4.57 -6.76 -6.91
CA ILE A 68 5.80 -7.49 -7.11
C ILE A 68 5.67 -8.87 -6.47
N ASN A 69 5.86 -9.90 -7.28
CA ASN A 69 5.89 -11.28 -6.82
C ASN A 69 7.31 -11.83 -6.93
N THR A 70 7.92 -12.14 -5.80
CA THR A 70 9.31 -12.62 -5.70
C THR A 70 9.43 -14.14 -5.57
N LYS A 71 8.34 -14.86 -5.35
CA LYS A 71 8.34 -16.32 -5.07
C LYS A 71 8.17 -17.20 -6.30
N GLN A 72 8.10 -16.63 -7.48
CA GLN A 72 8.13 -17.38 -8.74
C GLN A 72 9.57 -17.62 -9.16
N GLU A 73 9.81 -18.57 -10.08
CA GLU A 73 11.13 -18.82 -10.68
C GLU A 73 11.76 -17.56 -11.28
N ALA A 74 10.93 -16.60 -11.69
CA ALA A 74 11.34 -15.25 -12.05
C ALA A 74 10.49 -14.22 -11.29
N VAL A 75 11.12 -13.16 -10.80
CA VAL A 75 10.41 -12.03 -10.20
C VAL A 75 9.50 -11.38 -11.24
N SER A 76 8.25 -11.24 -10.94
CA SER A 76 7.30 -10.50 -11.78
C SER A 76 6.99 -9.14 -11.16
N ILE A 77 7.03 -8.09 -11.98
CA ILE A 77 6.70 -6.72 -11.58
C ILE A 77 5.55 -6.27 -12.48
N GLN A 78 4.39 -6.05 -11.88
CA GLN A 78 3.19 -5.59 -12.57
C GLN A 78 2.91 -4.14 -12.18
N GLU A 79 2.81 -3.26 -13.16
CA GLU A 79 2.37 -1.89 -12.96
C GLU A 79 0.85 -1.82 -12.88
N VAL A 80 0.33 -1.07 -11.92
CA VAL A 80 -1.11 -0.81 -11.76
C VAL A 80 -1.46 0.47 -12.52
N GLU A 81 -2.36 0.37 -13.49
CA GLU A 81 -2.69 1.49 -14.41
C GLU A 81 -3.51 2.62 -13.76
N VAL A 82 -3.94 2.46 -12.51
CA VAL A 82 -4.73 3.49 -11.81
C VAL A 82 -3.86 4.66 -11.39
N LYS A 83 -4.19 5.86 -11.89
CA LYS A 83 -3.51 7.11 -11.49
C LYS A 83 -4.02 7.59 -10.14
N ALA A 84 -3.43 7.14 -9.08
CA ALA A 84 -3.73 7.53 -7.71
C ALA A 84 -2.41 7.75 -6.94
N PRO A 85 -1.64 8.82 -7.23
CA PRO A 85 -0.37 9.05 -6.56
C PRO A 85 -0.62 9.24 -5.05
N ALA A 86 0.16 8.56 -4.21
CA ALA A 86 0.09 8.77 -2.78
C ALA A 86 0.73 10.11 -2.39
N TYR A 87 0.20 10.77 -1.35
CA TYR A 87 0.81 12.00 -0.86
C TYR A 87 2.21 11.78 -0.29
N ASN A 88 2.35 10.79 0.57
CA ASN A 88 3.61 10.48 1.24
C ASN A 88 3.58 9.05 1.84
N GLY A 89 4.70 8.59 2.37
CA GLY A 89 4.82 7.24 2.96
C GLY A 89 4.17 7.09 4.35
N GLU A 90 3.70 8.16 4.97
CA GLU A 90 3.02 8.16 6.27
C GLU A 90 1.48 8.22 6.11
N ALA A 91 1.01 8.63 4.94
CA ALA A 91 -0.40 8.55 4.55
C ALA A 91 -0.79 7.13 4.08
N VAL A 92 -0.21 6.13 4.73
CA VAL A 92 -0.33 4.71 4.39
C VAL A 92 -0.47 3.89 5.65
N CYS A 93 -1.38 2.93 5.65
CA CYS A 93 -1.45 1.88 6.67
C CYS A 93 -1.75 0.53 6.03
N VAL A 94 -1.40 -0.52 6.73
CA VAL A 94 -1.63 -1.90 6.28
C VAL A 94 -2.49 -2.62 7.30
N ALA A 95 -3.51 -3.29 6.82
CA ALA A 95 -4.38 -4.15 7.60
C ALA A 95 -4.49 -5.49 6.88
N GLU A 96 -4.02 -6.56 7.53
CA GLU A 96 -3.99 -7.90 6.96
C GLU A 96 -3.29 -7.94 5.58
N HIS A 97 -4.06 -8.07 4.51
CA HIS A 97 -3.59 -8.17 3.12
C HIS A 97 -3.92 -6.94 2.28
N ILE A 98 -4.35 -5.85 2.92
CA ILE A 98 -4.75 -4.61 2.25
C ILE A 98 -3.84 -3.48 2.71
N MET A 99 -3.29 -2.76 1.75
CA MET A 99 -2.64 -1.47 2.00
C MET A 99 -3.64 -0.36 1.70
N PHE A 100 -3.86 0.52 2.66
CA PHE A 100 -4.67 1.73 2.46
C PHE A 100 -3.76 2.93 2.32
N PHE A 101 -4.06 3.81 1.40
CA PHE A 101 -3.29 5.03 1.20
C PHE A 101 -4.15 6.22 0.78
N VAL A 102 -3.68 7.40 1.13
CA VAL A 102 -4.34 8.67 0.80
C VAL A 102 -3.71 9.29 -0.43
N SER A 103 -4.57 9.62 -1.37
CA SER A 103 -4.26 10.33 -2.60
C SER A 103 -5.03 11.66 -2.66
N PRO A 104 -4.64 12.63 -3.49
CA PRO A 104 -5.46 13.82 -3.77
C PRO A 104 -6.88 13.51 -4.20
N ASN A 105 -7.11 12.36 -4.82
CA ASN A 105 -8.41 11.95 -5.35
C ASN A 105 -9.29 11.20 -4.34
N GLY A 106 -8.72 10.76 -3.21
CA GLY A 106 -9.46 10.00 -2.21
C GLY A 106 -8.59 9.05 -1.40
N LEU A 107 -9.24 8.22 -0.60
CA LEU A 107 -8.66 7.07 0.09
C LEU A 107 -8.81 5.84 -0.80
N TYR A 108 -7.73 5.12 -0.99
CA TYR A 108 -7.66 3.92 -1.81
C TYR A 108 -7.29 2.68 -1.00
N GLU A 109 -7.84 1.55 -1.39
CA GLU A 109 -7.31 0.24 -1.03
C GLU A 109 -6.41 -0.29 -2.16
N PHE A 110 -5.30 -0.90 -1.78
CA PHE A 110 -4.34 -1.54 -2.68
C PHE A 110 -4.11 -2.98 -2.24
N THR A 111 -4.42 -3.90 -3.10
CA THR A 111 -4.26 -5.35 -2.90
C THR A 111 -3.48 -5.95 -4.06
N GLU A 112 -3.23 -7.25 -4.02
CA GLU A 112 -2.64 -7.98 -5.14
C GLU A 112 -3.52 -7.98 -6.40
N GLN A 113 -4.79 -7.57 -6.29
CA GLN A 113 -5.72 -7.47 -7.41
C GLN A 113 -5.75 -6.06 -8.03
N GLY A 114 -5.07 -5.10 -7.42
CA GLY A 114 -4.99 -3.73 -7.89
C GLY A 114 -5.42 -2.69 -6.87
N VAL A 115 -5.77 -1.52 -7.37
CA VAL A 115 -6.11 -0.33 -6.58
C VAL A 115 -7.56 0.05 -6.79
N LYS A 116 -8.28 0.34 -5.70
CA LYS A 116 -9.70 0.70 -5.73
C LYS A 116 -9.96 1.92 -4.85
N LEU A 117 -10.70 2.90 -5.38
CA LEU A 117 -11.14 4.07 -4.63
C LEU A 117 -12.26 3.70 -3.66
N ILE A 118 -12.07 4.00 -2.37
CA ILE A 118 -13.06 3.73 -1.32
C ILE A 118 -14.01 4.92 -1.13
N THR A 119 -13.45 6.13 -1.09
CA THR A 119 -14.21 7.34 -0.74
C THR A 119 -15.08 7.90 -1.86
N GLY A 120 -15.02 7.33 -3.06
CA GLY A 120 -15.75 7.84 -4.22
C GLY A 120 -17.29 7.83 -4.08
N GLN A 121 -17.82 7.04 -3.16
CA GLN A 121 -19.25 7.03 -2.84
C GLN A 121 -19.67 8.12 -1.84
N PHE A 122 -18.71 8.73 -1.11
CA PHE A 122 -18.98 9.73 -0.08
C PHE A 122 -18.63 11.15 -0.54
N PHE A 123 -17.58 11.29 -1.34
CA PHE A 123 -16.98 12.57 -1.68
C PHE A 123 -16.64 12.67 -3.14
N THR A 124 -16.78 13.88 -3.69
CA THR A 124 -16.04 14.31 -4.87
C THR A 124 -14.58 14.58 -4.49
N GLU A 125 -13.67 14.60 -5.47
CA GLU A 125 -12.26 14.96 -5.23
C GLU A 125 -12.12 16.31 -4.51
N ARG A 126 -12.96 17.29 -4.87
CA ARG A 126 -12.95 18.62 -4.26
C ARG A 126 -13.33 18.60 -2.79
N GLU A 127 -14.36 17.84 -2.44
CA GLU A 127 -14.79 17.68 -1.04
C GLU A 127 -13.75 16.92 -0.23
N TRP A 128 -13.12 15.90 -0.82
CA TRP A 128 -12.05 15.15 -0.18
C TRP A 128 -10.86 16.02 0.23
N LEU A 129 -10.50 17.02 -0.59
CA LEU A 129 -9.41 17.95 -0.30
C LEU A 129 -9.66 18.84 0.94
N GLU A 130 -10.87 18.88 1.48
CA GLU A 130 -11.14 19.54 2.75
C GLU A 130 -10.67 18.70 3.95
N TYR A 131 -10.48 17.39 3.76
CA TYR A 131 -10.08 16.43 4.81
C TYR A 131 -8.61 16.03 4.71
N ALA A 132 -8.09 15.89 3.52
CA ALA A 132 -6.77 15.34 3.25
C ALA A 132 -5.86 16.32 2.50
N GLY A 133 -4.56 16.23 2.75
CA GLY A 133 -3.49 17.01 2.13
C GLY A 133 -2.14 16.30 2.30
N GLU A 134 -1.06 16.97 1.91
CA GLU A 134 0.31 16.44 2.01
C GLU A 134 0.73 16.09 3.45
N GLU A 135 0.12 16.75 4.43
CA GLU A 135 0.33 16.53 5.86
C GLU A 135 -0.41 15.32 6.40
N THR A 136 -1.24 14.67 5.60
CA THR A 136 -2.11 13.58 6.06
C THR A 136 -1.30 12.36 6.49
N ARG A 137 -1.69 11.79 7.63
CA ARG A 137 -1.23 10.52 8.16
C ARG A 137 -2.42 9.64 8.48
N ILE A 138 -2.27 8.35 8.29
CA ILE A 138 -3.30 7.37 8.62
C ILE A 138 -2.74 6.22 9.42
N ALA A 139 -3.60 5.65 10.26
CA ALA A 139 -3.32 4.44 11.00
C ALA A 139 -4.54 3.53 11.02
N PHE A 140 -4.31 2.23 10.97
CA PHE A 140 -5.35 1.24 11.14
C PHE A 140 -5.36 0.76 12.60
N TRP A 141 -6.51 0.87 13.25
CA TRP A 141 -6.70 0.41 14.62
C TRP A 141 -8.18 0.15 14.89
N ASP A 142 -8.48 -0.94 15.61
CA ASP A 142 -9.84 -1.34 16.00
C ASP A 142 -10.81 -1.39 14.79
N ASP A 143 -10.37 -2.08 13.73
CA ASP A 143 -11.07 -2.24 12.44
C ASP A 143 -11.47 -0.92 11.74
N LYS A 144 -10.75 0.15 12.07
CA LYS A 144 -10.97 1.48 11.51
C LYS A 144 -9.69 2.09 10.99
N ILE A 145 -9.82 2.92 9.98
CA ILE A 145 -8.74 3.81 9.55
C ILE A 145 -8.96 5.17 10.20
N HIS A 146 -7.99 5.59 10.97
CA HIS A 146 -7.95 6.91 11.60
C HIS A 146 -7.07 7.81 10.76
N GLY A 147 -7.62 8.91 10.26
CA GLY A 147 -6.91 9.91 9.48
C GLY A 147 -6.75 11.23 10.22
N VAL A 148 -5.53 11.76 10.17
CA VAL A 148 -5.19 13.09 10.65
C VAL A 148 -4.62 13.86 9.47
N GLY A 149 -5.23 14.98 9.12
CA GLY A 149 -4.82 15.82 8.01
C GLY A 149 -5.35 17.23 8.21
N ARG A 150 -5.93 17.83 7.18
CA ARG A 150 -6.62 19.13 7.30
C ARG A 150 -7.78 19.07 8.30
N ARG A 151 -8.44 17.92 8.36
CA ARG A 151 -9.41 17.55 9.40
C ARG A 151 -9.14 16.12 9.86
N ASN A 152 -9.55 15.79 11.07
CA ASN A 152 -9.53 14.42 11.57
C ASN A 152 -10.75 13.66 11.05
N TRP A 153 -10.58 12.41 10.71
CA TRP A 153 -11.66 11.56 10.20
C TRP A 153 -11.42 10.09 10.55
N ILE A 154 -12.50 9.33 10.55
CA ILE A 154 -12.48 7.88 10.78
C ILE A 154 -13.28 7.21 9.68
N MET A 155 -12.68 6.22 9.03
CA MET A 155 -13.35 5.30 8.12
C MET A 155 -13.63 4.00 8.86
N ASN A 156 -14.89 3.71 9.09
CA ASN A 156 -15.34 2.44 9.66
C ASN A 156 -15.59 1.44 8.54
N PHE A 157 -15.20 0.19 8.79
CA PHE A 157 -15.64 -0.97 8.00
C PHE A 157 -16.60 -1.77 8.86
N SER A 158 -17.84 -2.02 8.39
CA SER A 158 -18.82 -2.79 9.15
C SER A 158 -18.33 -4.24 9.30
N ASP A 159 -18.62 -4.84 10.46
CA ASP A 159 -18.16 -6.20 10.83
C ASP A 159 -18.60 -7.29 9.84
N ASP A 160 -19.70 -7.10 9.13
CA ASP A 160 -20.27 -8.11 8.23
C ASP A 160 -19.88 -7.93 6.76
N ASP A 161 -19.44 -6.74 6.35
CA ASP A 161 -19.15 -6.51 4.95
C ASP A 161 -18.32 -5.23 4.78
N ARG A 162 -17.02 -5.38 4.50
CA ARG A 162 -16.17 -4.26 4.03
C ARG A 162 -16.71 -3.56 2.78
N ARG A 163 -17.89 -3.97 2.32
CA ARG A 163 -18.60 -3.41 1.16
C ARG A 163 -19.37 -2.14 1.46
N ASP A 164 -19.64 -1.86 2.74
CA ASP A 164 -20.41 -0.69 3.15
C ASP A 164 -19.68 0.12 4.24
N PRO A 165 -18.52 0.72 3.94
CA PRO A 165 -17.80 1.54 4.89
C PRO A 165 -18.58 2.80 5.22
N SER A 166 -18.44 3.29 6.45
CA SER A 166 -18.98 4.57 6.87
C SER A 166 -17.87 5.56 7.23
N PHE A 167 -18.09 6.83 6.94
CA PHE A 167 -17.14 7.91 7.19
C PHE A 167 -17.67 8.85 8.27
N VAL A 168 -16.83 9.16 9.25
CA VAL A 168 -17.14 10.05 10.38
C VAL A 168 -16.04 11.12 10.50
N VAL A 169 -16.49 12.34 10.74
CA VAL A 169 -15.61 13.52 10.94
C VAL A 169 -15.50 13.83 12.41
#